data_15ed48c380c9581ce411d0aea3f0be5a
#
_entry.id   15ed48c380c9581ce411d0aea3f0be5a
#
_cell.length_a   1.000
_cell.length_b   1.000
_cell.length_c   1.000
_cell.angle_alpha   90.00
_cell.angle_beta   90.00
_cell.angle_gamma   90.00
#
_symmetry.space_group_name_H-M   'P 1'
#
loop_
_entity.id
_entity.type
_entity.pdbx_description
1 polymer ?
#
loop_
_entity_poly.entity_id
_entity_poly.type
_entity_poly.pdbx_seq_one_letter_code
_entity_poly.pdbx_strand_id
1 'polypeptide(L)'
;RMKSLFILSFRFYFVFFLVILAFCSLGVRLVHLQVINAEKYSQIANGARKNFIPLQARRGDVVDRKGNLLATTRSVVEVGMDPHSISKEDRSMFDELARFLDLEVRELHEAADKLTRKSQDNGEIRNVRWVKLREEVDEKVYRDIRKLGVKGVYGNFKHSKSSISRESKSFRNL
;
A
#
# COMPACT_ATOMS: atom_id res chain seq x y z
N ARG A 1 52.51 -51.82 -5.77
CA ARG A 1 51.15 -51.44 -6.30
C ARG A 1 50.08 -51.37 -5.20
N MET A 2 50.05 -52.21 -4.17
CA MET A 2 49.04 -52.15 -3.09
C MET A 2 49.12 -50.88 -2.20
N LYS A 3 50.31 -50.39 -1.86
CA LYS A 3 50.48 -49.18 -1.00
C LYS A 3 49.91 -47.89 -1.63
N SER A 4 49.99 -47.76 -2.96
CA SER A 4 49.43 -46.55 -3.64
C SER A 4 47.93 -46.55 -3.66
N LEU A 5 47.25 -47.70 -3.77
CA LEU A 5 45.80 -47.83 -3.69
C LEU A 5 45.28 -47.49 -2.29
N PHE A 6 45.97 -47.91 -1.26
CA PHE A 6 45.60 -47.64 0.14
C PHE A 6 45.69 -46.17 0.48
N ILE A 7 46.75 -45.48 0.00
CA ILE A 7 46.88 -44.03 0.20
C ILE A 7 45.82 -43.24 -0.57
N LEU A 8 45.46 -43.71 -1.77
CA LEU A 8 44.40 -43.07 -2.55
C LEU A 8 43.01 -43.20 -1.86
N SER A 9 42.71 -44.40 -1.35
CA SER A 9 41.45 -44.65 -0.60
C SER A 9 41.38 -43.80 0.68
N PHE A 10 42.49 -43.70 1.42
CA PHE A 10 42.51 -42.87 2.63
C PHE A 10 42.24 -41.37 2.34
N ARG A 11 42.77 -40.84 1.24
CA ARG A 11 42.51 -39.46 0.81
C ARG A 11 41.03 -39.25 0.48
N PHE A 12 40.40 -40.20 -0.19
CA PHE A 12 38.96 -40.15 -0.49
C PHE A 12 38.10 -40.16 0.78
N TYR A 13 38.40 -41.04 1.72
CA TYR A 13 37.67 -41.09 3.00
C TYR A 13 37.88 -39.84 3.83
N PHE A 14 39.08 -39.27 3.80
CA PHE A 14 39.36 -38.01 4.50
C PHE A 14 38.57 -36.85 3.93
N VAL A 15 38.52 -36.69 2.61
CA VAL A 15 37.71 -35.63 1.94
C VAL A 15 36.23 -35.85 2.23
N PHE A 16 35.75 -37.09 2.13
CA PHE A 16 34.35 -37.42 2.42
C PHE A 16 33.98 -37.11 3.88
N PHE A 17 34.82 -37.41 4.81
CA PHE A 17 34.63 -37.06 6.23
C PHE A 17 34.59 -35.55 6.43
N LEU A 18 35.44 -34.79 5.76
CA LEU A 18 35.45 -33.33 5.84
C LEU A 18 34.18 -32.72 5.29
N VAL A 19 33.64 -33.25 4.20
CA VAL A 19 32.35 -32.85 3.63
C VAL A 19 31.20 -33.14 4.60
N ILE A 20 31.15 -34.32 5.19
CA ILE A 20 30.15 -34.67 6.19
C ILE A 20 30.20 -33.72 7.40
N LEU A 21 31.43 -33.44 7.90
CA LEU A 21 31.64 -32.53 9.02
C LEU A 21 31.12 -31.13 8.70
N ALA A 22 31.33 -30.63 7.48
CA ALA A 22 30.82 -29.35 7.01
C ALA A 22 29.28 -29.33 6.98
N PHE A 23 28.65 -30.40 6.46
CA PHE A 23 27.17 -30.51 6.45
C PHE A 23 26.59 -30.62 7.87
N CYS A 24 27.21 -31.36 8.76
CA CYS A 24 26.80 -31.42 10.16
C CYS A 24 26.88 -30.05 10.85
N SER A 25 27.93 -29.30 10.60
CA SER A 25 28.10 -27.92 11.11
C SER A 25 26.99 -27.00 10.61
N LEU A 26 26.62 -27.07 9.33
CA LEU A 26 25.48 -26.34 8.76
C LEU A 26 24.15 -26.77 9.39
N GLY A 27 23.95 -28.07 9.60
CA GLY A 27 22.77 -28.60 10.27
C GLY A 27 22.61 -28.06 11.70
N VAL A 28 23.66 -28.08 12.48
CA VAL A 28 23.67 -27.51 13.85
C VAL A 28 23.35 -26.00 13.79
N ARG A 29 23.90 -25.29 12.83
CA ARG A 29 23.64 -23.85 12.65
C ARG A 29 22.18 -23.58 12.30
N LEU A 30 21.56 -24.42 11.44
CA LEU A 30 20.14 -24.33 11.08
C LEU A 30 19.25 -24.55 12.30
N VAL A 31 19.51 -25.60 13.09
CA VAL A 31 18.76 -25.86 14.33
C VAL A 31 18.88 -24.68 15.30
N HIS A 32 20.08 -24.13 15.46
CA HIS A 32 20.28 -22.97 16.32
C HIS A 32 19.44 -21.77 15.88
N LEU A 33 19.38 -21.49 14.57
CA LEU A 33 18.61 -20.35 14.05
C LEU A 33 17.11 -20.61 14.09
N GLN A 34 16.64 -21.81 13.72
CA GLN A 34 15.24 -22.11 13.54
C GLN A 34 14.52 -22.54 14.83
N VAL A 35 15.23 -23.11 15.78
CA VAL A 35 14.65 -23.58 17.05
C VAL A 35 14.97 -22.63 18.19
N ILE A 36 16.25 -22.36 18.43
CA ILE A 36 16.66 -21.58 19.60
C ILE A 36 16.32 -20.09 19.45
N ASN A 37 16.57 -19.52 18.27
CA ASN A 37 16.33 -18.11 18.00
C ASN A 37 15.05 -17.83 17.20
N ALA A 38 14.18 -18.83 16.98
CA ALA A 38 12.96 -18.73 16.18
C ALA A 38 12.05 -17.59 16.64
N GLU A 39 11.83 -17.48 17.94
CA GLU A 39 10.96 -16.48 18.53
C GLU A 39 11.49 -15.05 18.30
N LYS A 40 12.78 -14.83 18.51
CA LYS A 40 13.42 -13.53 18.27
C LYS A 40 13.31 -13.08 16.81
N TYR A 41 13.58 -13.97 15.86
CA TYR A 41 13.47 -13.65 14.44
C TYR A 41 12.01 -13.48 13.99
N SER A 42 11.10 -14.26 14.57
CA SER A 42 9.66 -14.10 14.34
C SER A 42 9.15 -12.75 14.82
N GLN A 43 9.57 -12.29 15.99
CA GLN A 43 9.21 -10.96 16.50
C GLN A 43 9.72 -9.83 15.61
N ILE A 44 10.98 -9.90 15.13
CA ILE A 44 11.54 -8.92 14.21
C ILE A 44 10.77 -8.92 12.88
N ALA A 45 10.49 -10.09 12.32
CA ALA A 45 9.73 -10.23 11.07
C ALA A 45 8.29 -9.72 11.21
N ASN A 46 7.63 -10.00 12.33
CA ASN A 46 6.29 -9.51 12.64
C ASN A 46 6.27 -8.00 12.88
N GLY A 47 7.30 -7.44 13.50
CA GLY A 47 7.45 -5.99 13.65
C GLY A 47 7.59 -5.27 12.32
N ALA A 48 8.34 -5.84 11.38
CA ALA A 48 8.50 -5.28 10.03
C ALA A 48 7.22 -5.40 9.17
N ARG A 49 6.37 -6.39 9.44
CA ARG A 49 5.09 -6.61 8.72
C ARG A 49 3.92 -5.85 9.31
N LYS A 50 3.95 -5.53 10.60
CA LYS A 50 2.89 -4.81 11.29
C LYS A 50 3.11 -3.31 11.15
N ASN A 51 2.45 -2.70 10.17
CA ASN A 51 2.34 -1.24 10.13
C ASN A 51 1.19 -0.82 11.06
N PHE A 52 1.50 -0.02 12.06
CA PHE A 52 0.48 0.66 12.86
C PHE A 52 -0.17 1.73 11.98
N ILE A 53 -1.40 1.48 11.53
CA ILE A 53 -2.23 2.49 10.88
C ILE A 53 -3.05 3.13 11.99
N PRO A 54 -2.73 4.37 12.43
CA PRO A 54 -3.54 5.06 13.42
C PRO A 54 -4.90 5.38 12.81
N LEU A 55 -5.93 4.65 13.21
CA LEU A 55 -7.31 4.96 12.88
C LEU A 55 -7.74 6.15 13.74
N GLN A 56 -7.87 7.31 13.12
CA GLN A 56 -8.40 8.48 13.82
C GLN A 56 -9.88 8.24 14.11
N ALA A 57 -10.26 8.32 15.36
CA ALA A 57 -11.67 8.26 15.76
C ALA A 57 -12.45 9.43 15.14
N ARG A 58 -13.70 9.15 14.72
CA ARG A 58 -14.63 10.19 14.30
C ARG A 58 -14.86 11.17 15.44
N ARG A 59 -14.75 12.46 15.16
CA ARG A 59 -15.08 13.49 16.13
C ARG A 59 -16.60 13.52 16.34
N GLY A 60 -17.05 13.80 17.56
CA GLY A 60 -18.46 13.98 17.89
C GLY A 60 -19.06 15.20 17.19
N ASP A 61 -20.37 15.22 17.15
CA ASP A 61 -21.14 16.33 16.61
C ASP A 61 -21.12 17.51 17.61
N VAL A 62 -21.12 18.73 17.08
CA VAL A 62 -21.23 19.95 17.86
C VAL A 62 -22.67 20.46 17.71
N VAL A 63 -23.38 20.58 18.83
CA VAL A 63 -24.76 21.05 18.85
C VAL A 63 -24.88 22.34 19.69
N ASP A 64 -25.88 23.16 19.38
CA ASP A 64 -26.18 24.34 20.19
C ASP A 64 -26.95 23.97 21.48
N ARG A 65 -27.25 24.98 22.31
CA ARG A 65 -28.05 24.80 23.54
C ARG A 65 -29.47 24.22 23.29
N LYS A 66 -30.00 24.39 22.09
CA LYS A 66 -31.31 23.89 21.68
C LYS A 66 -31.27 22.52 20.99
N GLY A 67 -30.05 21.92 20.88
CA GLY A 67 -29.86 20.63 20.21
C GLY A 67 -29.69 20.71 18.69
N ASN A 68 -29.64 21.92 18.10
CA ASN A 68 -29.41 22.05 16.67
C ASN A 68 -27.95 21.73 16.32
N LEU A 69 -27.75 20.96 15.26
CA LEU A 69 -26.43 20.56 14.78
C LEU A 69 -25.69 21.75 14.17
N LEU A 70 -24.55 22.14 14.76
CA LEU A 70 -23.70 23.22 14.29
C LEU A 70 -22.57 22.71 13.39
N ALA A 71 -21.96 21.59 13.75
CA ALA A 71 -20.93 20.95 12.98
C ALA A 71 -20.95 19.43 13.18
N THR A 72 -20.71 18.71 12.13
CA THR A 72 -20.57 17.24 12.15
C THR A 72 -19.31 16.81 11.42
N THR A 73 -18.86 15.60 11.67
CA THR A 73 -17.76 14.99 10.96
C THR A 73 -18.30 14.01 9.93
N ARG A 74 -18.03 14.26 8.65
CA ARG A 74 -18.36 13.33 7.56
C ARG A 74 -17.16 12.46 7.22
N SER A 75 -17.41 11.18 6.98
CA SER A 75 -16.44 10.30 6.38
C SER A 75 -16.37 10.59 4.89
N VAL A 76 -15.22 11.02 4.44
CA VAL A 76 -14.96 11.28 3.02
C VAL A 76 -13.80 10.39 2.56
N VAL A 77 -13.77 10.11 1.28
CA VAL A 77 -12.72 9.30 0.67
C VAL A 77 -11.92 10.18 -0.28
N GLU A 78 -10.63 10.25 -0.07
CA GLU A 78 -9.70 10.81 -1.03
C GLU A 78 -9.41 9.75 -2.09
N VAL A 79 -9.83 9.99 -3.32
CA VAL A 79 -9.63 9.07 -4.44
C VAL A 79 -8.40 9.47 -5.23
N GLY A 80 -7.57 8.51 -5.53
CA GLY A 80 -6.39 8.68 -6.37
C GLY A 80 -6.11 7.44 -7.19
N MET A 81 -5.12 7.53 -8.06
CA MET A 81 -4.75 6.47 -8.97
C MET A 81 -3.25 6.19 -8.93
N ASP A 82 -2.88 4.93 -9.12
CA ASP A 82 -1.51 4.50 -9.41
C ASP A 82 -1.33 4.37 -10.93
N PRO A 83 -0.58 5.28 -11.58
CA PRO A 83 -0.40 5.26 -13.03
C PRO A 83 0.24 3.97 -13.54
N HIS A 84 1.05 3.29 -12.72
CA HIS A 84 1.71 2.04 -13.11
C HIS A 84 0.79 0.82 -13.09
N SER A 85 -0.35 0.91 -12.43
CA SER A 85 -1.31 -0.18 -12.29
C SER A 85 -2.47 -0.09 -13.29
N ILE A 86 -2.58 1.01 -14.05
CA ILE A 86 -3.64 1.23 -15.04
C ILE A 86 -3.30 0.48 -16.34
N SER A 87 -4.19 -0.41 -16.78
CA SER A 87 -4.09 -1.08 -18.07
C SER A 87 -4.74 -0.26 -19.20
N LYS A 88 -4.50 -0.67 -20.46
CA LYS A 88 -5.18 -0.04 -21.60
C LYS A 88 -6.68 -0.29 -21.60
N GLU A 89 -7.09 -1.45 -21.07
CA GLU A 89 -8.51 -1.84 -20.95
C GLU A 89 -9.22 -0.98 -19.90
N ASP A 90 -8.53 -0.68 -18.79
CA ASP A 90 -9.08 0.17 -17.74
C ASP A 90 -9.37 1.60 -18.19
N ARG A 91 -8.64 2.10 -19.21
CA ARG A 91 -8.84 3.43 -19.79
C ARG A 91 -10.19 3.59 -20.50
N SER A 92 -10.81 2.51 -20.95
CA SER A 92 -12.16 2.54 -21.55
C SER A 92 -13.25 2.91 -20.53
N MET A 93 -12.97 2.75 -19.24
CA MET A 93 -13.89 3.08 -18.14
C MET A 93 -13.68 4.50 -17.60
N PHE A 94 -12.76 5.28 -18.18
CA PHE A 94 -12.47 6.64 -17.71
C PHE A 94 -13.66 7.60 -17.90
N ASP A 95 -14.48 7.41 -18.90
CA ASP A 95 -15.70 8.22 -19.12
C ASP A 95 -16.66 8.06 -17.96
N GLU A 96 -16.83 6.83 -17.47
CA GLU A 96 -17.71 6.53 -16.34
C GLU A 96 -17.10 6.98 -15.01
N LEU A 97 -15.80 6.76 -14.83
CA LEU A 97 -15.06 7.22 -13.66
C LEU A 97 -15.06 8.75 -13.55
N ALA A 98 -14.92 9.46 -14.67
CA ALA A 98 -14.96 10.92 -14.74
C ALA A 98 -16.30 11.47 -14.25
N ARG A 99 -17.41 10.83 -14.63
CA ARG A 99 -18.77 11.20 -14.17
C ARG A 99 -18.91 11.06 -12.65
N PHE A 100 -18.43 9.96 -12.08
CA PHE A 100 -18.49 9.75 -10.62
C PHE A 100 -17.63 10.73 -9.83
N LEU A 101 -16.49 11.14 -10.40
CA LEU A 101 -15.57 12.05 -9.74
C LEU A 101 -15.81 13.52 -10.06
N ASP A 102 -16.74 13.82 -10.99
CA ASP A 102 -17.00 15.16 -11.52
C ASP A 102 -15.68 15.81 -12.01
N LEU A 103 -14.98 15.09 -12.89
CA LEU A 103 -13.72 15.46 -13.51
C LEU A 103 -13.82 15.37 -15.04
N GLU A 104 -12.94 16.08 -15.74
CA GLU A 104 -12.78 15.87 -17.17
C GLU A 104 -12.04 14.58 -17.47
N VAL A 105 -12.45 13.85 -18.50
CA VAL A 105 -11.80 12.60 -18.93
C VAL A 105 -10.32 12.82 -19.26
N ARG A 106 -9.99 14.03 -19.77
CA ARG A 106 -8.62 14.42 -20.06
C ARG A 106 -7.73 14.43 -18.81
N GLU A 107 -8.24 14.88 -17.67
CA GLU A 107 -7.49 14.90 -16.41
C GLU A 107 -7.13 13.48 -15.95
N LEU A 108 -8.02 12.50 -16.18
CA LEU A 108 -7.76 11.10 -15.87
C LEU A 108 -6.66 10.51 -16.76
N HIS A 109 -6.67 10.87 -18.05
CA HIS A 109 -5.59 10.46 -18.95
C HIS A 109 -4.25 11.09 -18.58
N GLU A 110 -4.22 12.39 -18.28
CA GLU A 110 -3.02 13.09 -17.80
C GLU A 110 -2.50 12.48 -16.48
N ALA A 111 -3.40 12.11 -15.57
CA ALA A 111 -3.04 11.44 -14.33
C ALA A 111 -2.45 10.05 -14.56
N ALA A 112 -3.03 9.28 -15.50
CA ALA A 112 -2.56 7.94 -15.86
C ALA A 112 -1.20 7.96 -16.60
N ASP A 113 -0.89 9.03 -17.31
CA ASP A 113 0.37 9.17 -18.06
C ASP A 113 1.51 9.75 -17.17
N LYS A 114 1.21 10.18 -15.96
CA LYS A 114 2.18 10.76 -15.02
C LYS A 114 3.00 9.70 -14.29
N LEU A 115 3.78 8.93 -15.04
CA LEU A 115 4.56 7.79 -14.52
C LEU A 115 5.74 8.20 -13.63
N THR A 116 6.33 9.36 -13.87
CA THR A 116 7.54 9.81 -13.18
C THR A 116 7.43 11.25 -12.71
N ARG A 117 8.13 11.56 -11.62
CA ARG A 117 8.26 12.91 -11.08
C ARG A 117 9.73 13.20 -10.77
N LYS A 118 10.21 14.37 -11.20
CA LYS A 118 11.52 14.87 -10.76
C LYS A 118 11.42 15.34 -9.31
N SER A 119 12.29 14.81 -8.43
CA SER A 119 12.42 15.31 -7.07
C SER A 119 12.99 16.72 -7.09
N GLN A 120 12.44 17.62 -6.28
CA GLN A 120 12.92 19.01 -6.20
C GLN A 120 14.26 19.12 -5.49
N ASP A 121 14.58 18.17 -4.58
CA ASP A 121 15.79 18.25 -3.76
C ASP A 121 17.05 17.73 -4.46
N ASN A 122 16.94 16.62 -5.22
CA ASN A 122 18.11 15.92 -5.77
C ASN A 122 18.07 15.77 -7.30
N GLY A 123 17.03 16.24 -7.98
CA GLY A 123 16.88 16.02 -9.42
C GLY A 123 16.65 14.57 -9.84
N GLU A 124 16.55 13.63 -8.88
CA GLU A 124 16.28 12.22 -9.14
C GLU A 124 14.90 12.01 -9.73
N ILE A 125 14.80 11.13 -10.72
CA ILE A 125 13.53 10.70 -11.30
C ILE A 125 12.96 9.59 -10.40
N ARG A 126 11.81 9.85 -9.77
CA ARG A 126 11.09 8.88 -8.96
C ARG A 126 9.81 8.46 -9.62
N ASN A 127 9.48 7.18 -9.52
CA ASN A 127 8.20 6.66 -10.00
C ASN A 127 7.05 7.21 -9.16
N VAL A 128 6.03 7.70 -9.83
CA VAL A 128 4.79 8.17 -9.20
C VAL A 128 3.88 6.97 -8.99
N ARG A 129 3.60 6.63 -7.73
CA ARG A 129 2.69 5.55 -7.34
C ARG A 129 1.32 6.05 -6.89
N TRP A 130 1.16 7.35 -6.77
CA TRP A 130 -0.08 7.96 -6.33
C TRP A 130 -0.27 9.32 -6.99
N VAL A 131 -1.33 9.47 -7.76
CA VAL A 131 -1.84 10.74 -8.28
C VAL A 131 -3.21 10.96 -7.68
N LYS A 132 -3.36 12.06 -6.94
CA LYS A 132 -4.64 12.43 -6.35
C LYS A 132 -5.58 12.92 -7.45
N LEU A 133 -6.81 12.39 -7.46
CA LEU A 133 -7.89 12.78 -8.38
C LEU A 133 -8.89 13.71 -7.69
N ARG A 134 -9.45 13.28 -6.56
CA ARG A 134 -10.45 14.05 -5.80
C ARG A 134 -10.24 13.87 -4.30
N GLU A 135 -10.37 14.97 -3.52
CA GLU A 135 -10.13 14.93 -2.08
C GLU A 135 -11.33 14.49 -1.25
N GLU A 136 -12.50 14.93 -1.63
CA GLU A 136 -13.73 14.74 -0.83
C GLU A 136 -14.80 14.04 -1.67
N VAL A 137 -14.73 12.72 -1.70
CA VAL A 137 -15.73 11.86 -2.36
C VAL A 137 -16.58 11.21 -1.27
N ASP A 138 -17.89 11.20 -1.45
CA ASP A 138 -18.80 10.49 -0.54
C ASP A 138 -18.51 8.99 -0.58
N GLU A 139 -18.60 8.33 0.56
CA GLU A 139 -18.36 6.90 0.67
C GLU A 139 -19.29 6.06 -0.24
N LYS A 140 -20.51 6.54 -0.49
CA LYS A 140 -21.45 5.87 -1.42
C LYS A 140 -20.91 5.89 -2.84
N VAL A 141 -20.47 7.07 -3.31
CA VAL A 141 -19.89 7.25 -4.64
C VAL A 141 -18.63 6.41 -4.79
N TYR A 142 -17.77 6.38 -3.76
CA TYR A 142 -16.57 5.55 -3.79
C TYR A 142 -16.88 4.05 -3.88
N ARG A 143 -17.96 3.58 -3.23
CA ARG A 143 -18.40 2.19 -3.38
C ARG A 143 -18.84 1.86 -4.81
N ASP A 144 -19.47 2.80 -5.49
CA ASP A 144 -19.86 2.62 -6.88
C ASP A 144 -18.65 2.64 -7.81
N ILE A 145 -17.68 3.54 -7.58
CA ILE A 145 -16.38 3.53 -8.27
C ILE A 145 -15.68 2.17 -8.11
N ARG A 146 -15.70 1.59 -6.91
CA ARG A 146 -15.10 0.25 -6.70
C ARG A 146 -15.78 -0.86 -7.50
N LYS A 147 -17.09 -0.75 -7.77
CA LYS A 147 -17.83 -1.72 -8.59
C LYS A 147 -17.41 -1.69 -10.05
N LEU A 148 -16.89 -0.56 -10.55
CA LEU A 148 -16.34 -0.47 -11.91
C LEU A 148 -15.14 -1.38 -12.11
N GLY A 149 -14.44 -1.74 -11.02
CA GLY A 149 -13.31 -2.67 -11.08
C GLY A 149 -12.05 -2.12 -11.74
N VAL A 150 -11.93 -0.81 -11.93
CA VAL A 150 -10.73 -0.17 -12.51
C VAL A 150 -9.52 -0.45 -11.63
N LYS A 151 -8.55 -1.16 -12.18
CA LYS A 151 -7.31 -1.46 -11.46
C LYS A 151 -6.50 -0.17 -11.29
N GLY A 152 -5.87 -0.03 -10.12
CA GLY A 152 -5.04 1.13 -9.85
C GLY A 152 -5.77 2.35 -9.30
N VAL A 153 -7.11 2.35 -9.17
CA VAL A 153 -7.87 3.39 -8.48
C VAL A 153 -8.13 2.98 -7.04
N TYR A 154 -7.67 3.80 -6.10
CA TYR A 154 -7.75 3.54 -4.66
C TYR A 154 -8.35 4.73 -3.91
N GLY A 155 -8.97 4.44 -2.77
CA GLY A 155 -9.51 5.45 -1.86
C GLY A 155 -8.81 5.42 -0.51
N ASN A 156 -8.46 6.59 -0.01
CA ASN A 156 -7.95 6.78 1.34
C ASN A 156 -9.03 7.46 2.19
N PHE A 157 -9.48 6.76 3.24
CA PHE A 157 -10.56 7.27 4.11
C PHE A 157 -10.03 8.39 5.00
N LYS A 158 -10.70 9.54 4.97
CA LYS A 158 -10.42 10.71 5.79
C LYS A 158 -11.68 11.19 6.49
N HIS A 159 -11.51 11.88 7.59
CA HIS A 159 -12.60 12.56 8.29
C HIS A 159 -12.52 14.05 8.00
N SER A 160 -13.50 14.55 7.25
CA SER A 160 -13.63 15.99 6.97
C SER A 160 -14.65 16.63 7.90
N LYS A 161 -14.36 17.87 8.33
CA LYS A 161 -15.30 18.68 9.12
C LYS A 161 -16.25 19.39 8.16
N SER A 162 -17.55 19.12 8.26
CA SER A 162 -18.56 19.92 7.60
C SER A 162 -19.24 20.83 8.64
N SER A 163 -19.23 22.15 8.41
CA SER A 163 -20.06 23.10 9.14
C SER A 163 -21.31 23.41 8.32
N ILE A 164 -22.48 23.39 8.96
CA ILE A 164 -23.78 23.65 8.31
C ILE A 164 -23.80 25.02 7.61
N SER A 165 -22.98 25.99 8.07
CA SER A 165 -22.87 27.30 7.44
C SER A 165 -22.34 27.28 5.98
N ARG A 166 -21.66 26.22 5.54
CA ARG A 166 -21.22 26.09 4.15
C ARG A 166 -22.27 25.52 3.22
N GLU A 167 -23.14 24.61 3.70
CA GLU A 167 -24.22 24.04 2.90
C GLU A 167 -25.29 25.07 2.55
N SER A 168 -25.61 26.00 3.47
CA SER A 168 -26.61 27.02 3.21
C SER A 168 -26.23 28.04 2.10
N LYS A 169 -24.96 28.14 1.74
CA LYS A 169 -24.50 28.97 0.61
C LYS A 169 -24.65 28.27 -0.74
N SER A 170 -24.60 26.95 -0.77
CA SER A 170 -24.75 26.17 -2.01
C SER A 170 -26.21 26.15 -2.52
N PHE A 171 -27.19 26.19 -1.62
CA PHE A 171 -28.61 26.19 -1.99
C PHE A 171 -29.20 27.58 -2.33
N ARG A 172 -28.42 28.66 -2.18
CA ARG A 172 -28.89 30.03 -2.49
C ARG A 172 -28.58 30.46 -3.93
N ASN A 173 -27.89 29.64 -4.70
CA ASN A 173 -27.46 29.89 -6.08
C ASN A 173 -28.15 28.91 -7.09
N LEU A 174 -29.30 28.34 -6.72
CA LEU A 174 -30.21 27.64 -7.62
C LEU A 174 -31.52 28.50 -7.71
#